data_03c899acae4c408ac7f2bc32e041348e
#
_entry.id   03c899acae4c408ac7f2bc32e041348e
#
_cell.length_a   1.000
_cell.length_b   1.000
_cell.length_c   1.000
_cell.angle_alpha   90.00
_cell.angle_beta   90.00
_cell.angle_gamma   90.00
#
_symmetry.space_group_name_H-M   'P 1'
#
loop_
_entity.id
_entity.type
_entity.pdbx_description
1 polymer ?
#
loop_
_entity_poly.entity_id
_entity_poly.type
_entity_poly.pdbx_seq_one_letter_code
_entity_poly.pdbx_strand_id
1 'polypeptide(L)'
;EAVYELRSGEGVAKLLRRAGYSEQDLAASIKAVATKTSLRSLPVGLKFTVSENGFVFSNRFGRDIYTLRDPKAGWLALTAIRPVESYLTFAHGIINNSIYKAAAVSAVPDNALLEYIRIMGFSVDFQREIQPGDAFEMLYERNIDLLSGKEIGTKLHYAGLRLSGDQLG
;
A
#
# COMPACT_ATOMS: atom_id res chain seq x y z
N GLU A 1 4.78 -12.98 21.61
CA GLU A 1 4.63 -12.35 20.29
C GLU A 1 4.49 -10.84 20.47
N ALA A 2 5.28 -10.02 19.74
CA ALA A 2 5.28 -8.57 19.85
C ALA A 2 5.39 -7.93 18.46
N VAL A 3 4.83 -6.72 18.32
CA VAL A 3 4.89 -5.98 17.07
C VAL A 3 6.02 -4.95 17.13
N TYR A 4 6.90 -5.00 16.15
CA TYR A 4 8.01 -4.06 15.95
C TYR A 4 7.84 -3.30 14.65
N GLU A 5 8.08 -2.01 14.68
CA GLU A 5 8.04 -1.16 13.51
C GLU A 5 9.44 -0.82 13.03
N LEU A 6 9.68 -0.92 11.71
CA LEU A 6 10.96 -0.58 11.10
C LEU A 6 11.16 0.93 11.13
N ARG A 7 12.24 1.39 11.79
CA ARG A 7 12.55 2.80 11.98
C ARG A 7 13.37 3.36 10.81
N SER A 8 13.42 4.68 10.69
CA SER A 8 14.27 5.35 9.72
C SER A 8 15.74 4.98 9.94
N GLY A 9 16.45 4.59 8.87
CA GLY A 9 17.86 4.14 8.93
C GLY A 9 18.06 2.79 9.62
N GLU A 10 16.97 2.05 9.90
CA GLU A 10 17.04 0.72 10.50
C GLU A 10 16.87 -0.36 9.44
N GLY A 11 17.76 -1.34 9.41
CA GLY A 11 17.57 -2.58 8.65
C GLY A 11 16.93 -3.67 9.51
N VAL A 12 16.41 -4.72 8.85
CA VAL A 12 15.77 -5.86 9.52
C VAL A 12 16.65 -6.49 10.59
N ALA A 13 17.97 -6.57 10.35
CA ALA A 13 18.92 -7.08 11.34
C ALA A 13 18.89 -6.31 12.65
N LYS A 14 18.85 -4.98 12.58
CA LYS A 14 18.78 -4.11 13.77
C LYS A 14 17.44 -4.25 14.50
N LEU A 15 16.34 -4.37 13.74
CA LEU A 15 15.01 -4.63 14.30
C LEU A 15 14.99 -5.96 15.06
N LEU A 16 15.46 -7.06 14.46
CA LEU A 16 15.47 -8.38 15.09
C LEU A 16 16.39 -8.43 16.31
N ARG A 17 17.55 -7.74 16.27
CA ARG A 17 18.42 -7.61 17.45
C ARG A 17 17.70 -6.88 18.58
N ARG A 18 16.95 -5.82 18.28
CA ARG A 18 16.11 -5.11 19.25
C ARG A 18 14.96 -5.99 19.78
N ALA A 19 14.52 -6.95 19.01
CA ALA A 19 13.53 -7.96 19.41
C ALA A 19 14.11 -9.13 20.20
N GLY A 20 15.45 -9.15 20.46
CA GLY A 20 16.11 -10.14 21.31
C GLY A 20 16.68 -11.35 20.58
N TYR A 21 16.79 -11.34 19.25
CA TYR A 21 17.42 -12.43 18.51
C TYR A 21 18.92 -12.49 18.79
N SER A 22 19.43 -13.72 18.97
CA SER A 22 20.87 -13.96 19.03
C SER A 22 21.53 -13.66 17.68
N GLU A 23 22.83 -13.36 17.64
CA GLU A 23 23.52 -13.11 16.37
C GLU A 23 23.48 -14.33 15.44
N GLN A 24 23.46 -15.55 15.99
CA GLN A 24 23.33 -16.76 15.20
C GLN A 24 21.94 -16.89 14.56
N ASP A 25 20.87 -16.69 15.33
CA ASP A 25 19.48 -16.76 14.84
C ASP A 25 19.23 -15.62 13.85
N LEU A 26 19.76 -14.44 14.13
CA LEU A 26 19.66 -13.27 13.26
C LEU A 26 20.29 -13.55 11.88
N ALA A 27 21.52 -14.06 11.84
CA ALA A 27 22.19 -14.36 10.58
C ALA A 27 21.44 -15.43 9.78
N ALA A 28 20.99 -16.50 10.45
CA ALA A 28 20.27 -17.60 9.83
C ALA A 28 18.89 -17.18 9.32
N SER A 29 18.11 -16.44 10.12
CA SER A 29 16.79 -15.96 9.75
C SER A 29 16.83 -14.94 8.59
N ILE A 30 17.81 -14.03 8.60
CA ILE A 30 18.02 -13.10 7.49
C ILE A 30 18.38 -13.83 6.20
N LYS A 31 19.26 -14.85 6.27
CA LYS A 31 19.58 -15.66 5.11
C LYS A 31 18.34 -16.37 4.54
N ALA A 32 17.49 -16.91 5.41
CA ALA A 32 16.25 -17.57 5.02
C ALA A 32 15.29 -16.59 4.34
N VAL A 33 14.97 -15.45 4.96
CA VAL A 33 14.02 -14.48 4.42
C VAL A 33 14.52 -13.81 3.14
N ALA A 34 15.82 -13.64 2.96
CA ALA A 34 16.42 -13.09 1.75
C ALA A 34 16.18 -13.96 0.51
N THR A 35 15.84 -15.23 0.68
CA THR A 35 15.44 -16.12 -0.44
C THR A 35 14.06 -15.77 -1.00
N LYS A 36 13.23 -15.03 -0.25
CA LYS A 36 11.83 -14.73 -0.60
C LYS A 36 11.61 -13.26 -0.95
N THR A 37 12.42 -12.36 -0.43
CA THR A 37 12.28 -10.92 -0.70
C THR A 37 13.59 -10.17 -0.49
N SER A 38 13.71 -9.01 -1.17
CA SER A 38 14.80 -8.08 -0.89
C SER A 38 14.55 -7.32 0.41
N LEU A 39 15.52 -7.35 1.31
CA LEU A 39 15.46 -6.62 2.58
C LEU A 39 16.04 -5.21 2.50
N ARG A 40 16.59 -4.80 1.33
CA ARG A 40 17.31 -3.52 1.17
C ARG A 40 16.40 -2.31 1.03
N SER A 41 15.16 -2.50 0.58
CA SER A 41 14.22 -1.42 0.25
C SER A 41 12.87 -1.57 0.95
N LEU A 42 12.89 -2.04 2.19
CA LEU A 42 11.67 -2.11 2.98
C LEU A 42 11.29 -0.70 3.46
N PRO A 43 10.01 -0.34 3.40
CA PRO A 43 9.56 0.99 3.80
C PRO A 43 9.69 1.19 5.31
N VAL A 44 10.02 2.43 5.71
CA VAL A 44 9.93 2.88 7.10
C VAL A 44 8.47 2.74 7.57
N GLY A 45 8.28 2.33 8.80
CA GLY A 45 6.94 2.06 9.36
C GLY A 45 6.42 0.65 9.09
N LEU A 46 7.14 -0.19 8.33
CA LEU A 46 6.74 -1.57 8.11
C LEU A 46 6.70 -2.33 9.44
N LYS A 47 5.57 -2.97 9.72
CA LYS A 47 5.35 -3.71 10.95
C LYS A 47 5.76 -5.16 10.80
N PHE A 48 6.48 -5.65 11.77
CA PHE A 48 6.89 -7.03 11.95
C PHE A 48 6.23 -7.59 13.20
N THR A 49 5.53 -8.69 13.08
CA THR A 49 5.11 -9.47 14.23
C THR A 49 6.19 -10.49 14.51
N VAL A 50 6.80 -10.41 15.69
CA VAL A 50 8.01 -11.19 16.07
C VAL A 50 7.72 -12.04 17.27
N SER A 51 8.19 -13.28 17.23
CA SER A 51 8.20 -14.25 18.34
C SER A 51 9.58 -14.89 18.47
N GLU A 52 9.77 -15.73 19.47
CA GLU A 52 11.02 -16.51 19.65
C GLU A 52 11.30 -17.45 18.46
N ASN A 53 10.23 -17.95 17.83
CA ASN A 53 10.31 -18.97 16.79
C ASN A 53 10.15 -18.41 15.38
N GLY A 54 10.09 -17.10 15.23
CA GLY A 54 9.97 -16.51 13.90
C GLY A 54 9.41 -15.09 13.88
N PHE A 55 9.27 -14.60 12.69
CA PHE A 55 8.63 -13.31 12.43
C PHE A 55 7.85 -13.34 11.13
N VAL A 56 6.88 -12.46 11.03
CA VAL A 56 6.10 -12.23 9.81
C VAL A 56 5.98 -10.74 9.54
N PHE A 57 5.99 -10.39 8.27
CA PHE A 57 5.64 -9.05 7.79
C PHE A 57 4.95 -9.14 6.44
N SER A 58 4.13 -8.15 6.13
CA SER A 58 3.43 -8.07 4.86
C SER A 58 4.15 -7.12 3.92
N ASN A 59 4.42 -7.56 2.69
CA ASN A 59 4.92 -6.63 1.69
C ASN A 59 3.77 -5.84 1.04
N ARG A 60 4.12 -4.77 0.31
CA ARG A 60 3.15 -3.89 -0.38
C ARG A 60 2.33 -4.58 -1.49
N PHE A 61 2.62 -5.85 -1.80
CA PHE A 61 1.92 -6.61 -2.85
C PHE A 61 0.94 -7.64 -2.26
N GLY A 62 0.51 -7.47 -1.01
CA GLY A 62 -0.43 -8.39 -0.35
C GLY A 62 0.15 -9.78 -0.08
N ARG A 63 1.48 -9.89 0.05
CA ARG A 63 2.15 -11.13 0.41
C ARG A 63 2.67 -11.05 1.83
N ASP A 64 2.32 -12.02 2.63
CA ASP A 64 2.92 -12.22 3.95
C ASP A 64 4.17 -13.09 3.81
N ILE A 65 5.24 -12.66 4.45
CA ILE A 65 6.51 -13.36 4.46
C ILE A 65 6.74 -13.83 5.88
N TYR A 66 6.62 -15.14 6.05
CA TYR A 66 6.86 -15.84 7.31
C TYR A 66 8.30 -16.34 7.33
N THR A 67 8.98 -16.10 8.43
CA THR A 67 10.30 -16.68 8.70
C THR A 67 10.19 -17.43 10.00
N LEU A 68 10.37 -18.74 9.94
CA LEU A 68 10.08 -19.66 11.03
C LEU A 68 11.29 -20.52 11.34
N ARG A 69 11.46 -20.84 12.61
CA ARG A 69 12.46 -21.79 13.09
C ARG A 69 11.89 -23.20 13.11
N ASP A 70 12.38 -24.06 12.22
CA ASP A 70 12.05 -25.49 12.20
C ASP A 70 13.08 -26.25 13.04
N PRO A 71 12.66 -27.17 13.93
CA PRO A 71 13.58 -27.90 14.79
C PRO A 71 14.58 -28.80 14.05
N LYS A 72 14.24 -29.23 12.81
CA LYS A 72 15.07 -30.12 12.00
C LYS A 72 15.81 -29.40 10.89
N ALA A 73 15.13 -28.48 10.22
CA ALA A 73 15.65 -27.80 9.04
C ALA A 73 16.29 -26.42 9.35
N GLY A 74 16.19 -25.94 10.59
CA GLY A 74 16.66 -24.63 10.98
C GLY A 74 15.72 -23.50 10.54
N TRP A 75 16.24 -22.35 10.14
CA TRP A 75 15.43 -21.21 9.72
C TRP A 75 14.93 -21.37 8.30
N LEU A 76 13.61 -21.26 8.12
CA LEU A 76 12.91 -21.37 6.86
C LEU A 76 12.11 -20.07 6.59
N ALA A 77 11.98 -19.72 5.33
CA ALA A 77 11.09 -18.63 4.91
C ALA A 77 10.03 -19.12 3.91
N LEU A 78 8.79 -18.72 4.16
CA LEU A 78 7.63 -19.05 3.35
C LEU A 78 6.94 -17.75 2.90
N THR A 79 6.31 -17.81 1.74
CA THR A 79 5.46 -16.71 1.25
C THR A 79 4.03 -17.20 1.19
N ALA A 80 3.12 -16.49 1.88
CA ALA A 80 1.70 -16.69 1.74
C ALA A 80 1.09 -15.51 0.96
N ILE A 81 0.25 -15.83 -0.01
CA ILE A 81 -0.54 -14.82 -0.72
C ILE A 81 -1.80 -14.60 0.08
N ARG A 82 -2.08 -13.35 0.44
CA ARG A 82 -3.35 -12.99 1.08
C ARG A 82 -4.47 -13.15 0.07
N PRO A 83 -5.59 -13.73 0.45
CA PRO A 83 -6.77 -13.70 -0.39
C PRO A 83 -7.28 -12.25 -0.49
N VAL A 84 -7.21 -11.71 -1.70
CA VAL A 84 -7.62 -10.35 -2.01
C VAL A 84 -8.79 -10.41 -2.97
N GLU A 85 -9.84 -9.69 -2.67
CA GLU A 85 -10.94 -9.48 -3.59
C GLU A 85 -10.86 -8.07 -4.18
N SER A 86 -11.03 -7.98 -5.50
CA SER A 86 -10.91 -6.74 -6.25
C SER A 86 -12.28 -6.30 -6.76
N TYR A 87 -12.65 -5.05 -6.48
CA TYR A 87 -13.89 -4.44 -6.93
C TYR A 87 -13.61 -3.23 -7.80
N LEU A 88 -14.20 -3.21 -8.99
CA LEU A 88 -14.22 -2.00 -9.82
C LEU A 88 -15.27 -1.03 -9.29
N THR A 89 -14.86 0.21 -9.06
CA THR A 89 -15.72 1.28 -8.58
C THR A 89 -15.62 2.47 -9.53
N PHE A 90 -16.78 2.96 -9.96
CA PHE A 90 -16.88 4.19 -10.72
C PHE A 90 -17.28 5.31 -9.78
N ALA A 91 -16.54 6.41 -9.81
CA ALA A 91 -16.87 7.64 -9.08
C ALA A 91 -16.90 8.83 -10.03
N HIS A 92 -17.84 9.73 -9.77
CA HIS A 92 -17.94 10.99 -10.46
C HIS A 92 -18.40 12.10 -9.49
N GLY A 93 -18.12 13.33 -9.83
CA GLY A 93 -18.59 14.45 -9.00
C GLY A 93 -18.36 15.80 -9.67
N ILE A 94 -19.17 16.77 -9.27
CA ILE A 94 -19.06 18.16 -9.71
C ILE A 94 -18.11 18.89 -8.75
N ILE A 95 -17.16 19.60 -9.31
CA ILE A 95 -16.18 20.37 -8.57
C ILE A 95 -16.72 21.79 -8.37
N ASN A 96 -17.15 22.10 -7.15
CA ASN A 96 -17.65 23.44 -6.83
C ASN A 96 -16.57 24.31 -6.15
N ASN A 97 -15.68 23.69 -5.35
CA ASN A 97 -14.65 24.40 -4.62
C ASN A 97 -13.25 23.80 -4.87
N SER A 98 -13.15 22.47 -4.74
CA SER A 98 -11.91 21.75 -4.98
C SER A 98 -12.21 20.29 -5.30
N ILE A 99 -11.32 19.67 -6.07
CA ILE A 99 -11.43 18.25 -6.40
C ILE A 99 -11.38 17.37 -5.14
N TYR A 100 -10.62 17.76 -4.11
CA TYR A 100 -10.56 17.03 -2.85
C TYR A 100 -11.92 16.93 -2.15
N LYS A 101 -12.66 18.05 -2.11
CA LYS A 101 -14.00 18.04 -1.52
C LYS A 101 -14.99 17.25 -2.36
N ALA A 102 -14.93 17.40 -3.68
CA ALA A 102 -15.81 16.66 -4.59
C ALA A 102 -15.55 15.14 -4.51
N ALA A 103 -14.29 14.72 -4.47
CA ALA A 103 -13.89 13.32 -4.31
C ALA A 103 -14.33 12.75 -2.95
N ALA A 104 -14.20 13.53 -1.87
CA ALA A 104 -14.64 13.12 -0.54
C ALA A 104 -16.17 12.89 -0.48
N VAL A 105 -16.96 13.76 -1.12
CA VAL A 105 -18.43 13.58 -1.23
C VAL A 105 -18.77 12.30 -2.01
N SER A 106 -17.96 11.95 -3.02
CA SER A 106 -18.14 10.73 -3.82
C SER A 106 -17.46 9.50 -3.19
N ALA A 107 -17.01 9.60 -1.93
CA ALA A 107 -16.33 8.54 -1.18
C ALA A 107 -15.12 7.92 -1.91
N VAL A 108 -14.41 8.73 -2.68
CA VAL A 108 -13.18 8.30 -3.37
C VAL A 108 -12.06 8.15 -2.34
N PRO A 109 -11.37 7.01 -2.29
CA PRO A 109 -10.21 6.83 -1.42
C PRO A 109 -9.07 7.79 -1.78
N ASP A 110 -8.34 8.28 -0.77
CA ASP A 110 -7.23 9.23 -0.96
C ASP A 110 -6.18 8.72 -1.95
N ASN A 111 -5.86 7.43 -1.92
CA ASN A 111 -4.90 6.82 -2.83
C ASN A 111 -5.34 6.90 -4.30
N ALA A 112 -6.62 6.65 -4.58
CA ALA A 112 -7.18 6.75 -5.92
C ALA A 112 -7.19 8.22 -6.40
N LEU A 113 -7.55 9.14 -5.52
CA LEU A 113 -7.53 10.57 -5.83
C LEU A 113 -6.12 11.09 -6.11
N LEU A 114 -5.13 10.70 -5.31
CA LEU A 114 -3.74 11.11 -5.54
C LEU A 114 -3.21 10.58 -6.87
N GLU A 115 -3.56 9.35 -7.23
CA GLU A 115 -3.20 8.78 -8.54
C GLU A 115 -3.88 9.54 -9.68
N TYR A 116 -5.17 9.86 -9.54
CA TYR A 116 -5.92 10.69 -10.49
C TYR A 116 -5.26 12.06 -10.70
N ILE A 117 -4.97 12.78 -9.62
CA ILE A 117 -4.34 14.11 -9.69
C ILE A 117 -2.96 14.02 -10.35
N ARG A 118 -2.17 12.98 -10.04
CA ARG A 118 -0.86 12.75 -10.64
C ARG A 118 -0.95 12.55 -12.16
N ILE A 119 -1.93 11.78 -12.62
CA ILE A 119 -2.10 11.48 -14.06
C ILE A 119 -2.66 12.69 -14.79
N MET A 120 -3.72 13.27 -14.28
CA MET A 120 -4.36 14.43 -14.92
C MET A 120 -3.51 15.69 -14.86
N GLY A 121 -2.65 15.84 -13.86
CA GLY A 121 -1.75 16.97 -13.68
C GLY A 121 -0.69 17.14 -14.77
N PHE A 122 -0.51 16.14 -15.66
CA PHE A 122 0.29 16.31 -16.88
C PHE A 122 -0.44 17.13 -17.96
N SER A 123 -1.77 17.20 -17.89
CA SER A 123 -2.62 17.85 -18.91
C SER A 123 -3.40 19.03 -18.36
N VAL A 124 -3.57 19.16 -17.05
CA VAL A 124 -4.42 20.16 -16.40
C VAL A 124 -3.74 20.73 -15.17
N ASP A 125 -3.69 22.05 -15.07
CA ASP A 125 -3.29 22.75 -13.85
C ASP A 125 -4.50 22.85 -12.90
N PHE A 126 -4.59 21.94 -11.93
CA PHE A 126 -5.69 21.92 -10.96
C PHE A 126 -5.83 23.17 -10.10
N GLN A 127 -4.82 24.03 -10.05
CA GLN A 127 -4.88 25.28 -9.29
C GLN A 127 -5.41 26.46 -10.12
N ARG A 128 -5.24 26.41 -11.43
CA ARG A 128 -5.53 27.53 -12.33
C ARG A 128 -6.68 27.28 -13.29
N GLU A 129 -6.84 26.04 -13.75
CA GLU A 129 -7.76 25.71 -14.84
C GLU A 129 -9.10 25.16 -14.32
N ILE A 130 -9.13 24.59 -13.10
CA ILE A 130 -10.37 24.05 -12.53
C ILE A 130 -11.30 25.16 -12.05
N GLN A 131 -12.55 25.11 -12.51
CA GLN A 131 -13.57 26.07 -12.18
C GLN A 131 -14.80 25.41 -11.56
N PRO A 132 -15.62 26.15 -10.80
CA PRO A 132 -16.90 25.64 -10.33
C PRO A 132 -17.78 25.18 -11.50
N GLY A 133 -18.32 23.97 -11.41
CA GLY A 133 -19.11 23.34 -12.47
C GLY A 133 -18.35 22.30 -13.29
N ASP A 134 -17.02 22.24 -13.19
CA ASP A 134 -16.26 21.16 -13.79
C ASP A 134 -16.62 19.82 -13.13
N ALA A 135 -16.44 18.73 -13.85
CA ALA A 135 -16.78 17.40 -13.35
C ALA A 135 -15.61 16.43 -13.55
N PHE A 136 -15.35 15.64 -12.52
CA PHE A 136 -14.40 14.54 -12.59
C PHE A 136 -15.13 13.20 -12.74
N GLU A 137 -14.46 12.28 -13.38
CA GLU A 137 -14.87 10.87 -13.50
C GLU A 137 -13.65 9.98 -13.31
N MET A 138 -13.82 8.88 -12.61
CA MET A 138 -12.77 7.88 -12.49
C MET A 138 -13.33 6.48 -12.34
N LEU A 139 -12.62 5.52 -12.91
CA LEU A 139 -12.81 4.08 -12.67
C LEU A 139 -11.57 3.58 -11.95
N TYR A 140 -11.73 3.01 -10.79
CA TYR A 140 -10.63 2.45 -10.01
C TYR A 140 -11.00 1.12 -9.40
N GLU A 141 -10.00 0.29 -9.22
CA GLU A 141 -10.08 -0.99 -8.53
C GLU A 141 -9.76 -0.78 -7.06
N ARG A 142 -10.57 -1.35 -6.20
CA ARG A 142 -10.35 -1.44 -4.75
C ARG A 142 -9.96 -2.86 -4.42
N ASN A 143 -8.88 -3.03 -3.66
CA ASN A 143 -8.38 -4.33 -3.26
C ASN A 143 -8.63 -4.52 -1.77
N ILE A 144 -9.48 -5.48 -1.42
CA ILE A 144 -9.87 -5.80 -0.05
C ILE A 144 -9.18 -7.09 0.38
N ASP A 145 -8.42 -7.02 1.46
CA ASP A 145 -7.89 -8.20 2.14
C ASP A 145 -9.03 -8.96 2.83
N LEU A 146 -9.35 -10.16 2.37
CA LEU A 146 -10.47 -10.94 2.88
C LEU A 146 -10.27 -11.43 4.31
N LEU A 147 -9.03 -11.49 4.81
CA LEU A 147 -8.76 -11.90 6.19
C LEU A 147 -9.03 -10.78 7.19
N SER A 148 -8.71 -9.55 6.83
CA SER A 148 -8.87 -8.38 7.71
C SER A 148 -10.10 -7.53 7.38
N GLY A 149 -10.71 -7.71 6.20
CA GLY A 149 -11.75 -6.85 5.67
C GLY A 149 -11.29 -5.43 5.31
N LYS A 150 -9.98 -5.18 5.32
CA LYS A 150 -9.41 -3.85 5.08
C LYS A 150 -9.03 -3.66 3.63
N GLU A 151 -9.23 -2.44 3.15
CA GLU A 151 -8.67 -2.01 1.87
C GLU A 151 -7.14 -1.94 1.97
N ILE A 152 -6.46 -2.63 1.07
CA ILE A 152 -4.99 -2.71 1.03
C ILE A 152 -4.39 -1.94 -0.13
N GLY A 153 -5.21 -1.39 -1.01
CA GLY A 153 -4.76 -0.55 -2.10
C GLY A 153 -5.84 -0.29 -3.15
N THR A 154 -5.55 0.69 -3.99
CA THR A 154 -6.36 1.05 -5.15
C THR A 154 -5.49 1.04 -6.40
N LYS A 155 -6.12 0.92 -7.56
CA LYS A 155 -5.49 1.06 -8.87
C LYS A 155 -6.43 1.81 -9.78
N LEU A 156 -5.97 2.94 -10.32
CA LEU A 156 -6.75 3.72 -11.26
C LEU A 156 -6.72 3.07 -12.65
N HIS A 157 -7.87 2.91 -13.28
CA HIS A 157 -8.06 2.37 -14.61
C HIS A 157 -8.48 3.44 -15.63
N TYR A 158 -9.23 4.45 -15.19
CA TYR A 158 -9.67 5.56 -16.02
C TYR A 158 -9.74 6.85 -15.21
N ALA A 159 -9.34 7.94 -15.83
CA ALA A 159 -9.44 9.30 -15.32
C ALA A 159 -10.01 10.20 -16.40
N GLY A 160 -11.09 10.88 -16.10
CA GLY A 160 -11.74 11.86 -16.99
C GLY A 160 -11.99 13.17 -16.25
N LEU A 161 -11.87 14.28 -16.96
CA LEU A 161 -12.21 15.61 -16.49
C LEU A 161 -12.98 16.33 -17.58
N ARG A 162 -14.13 16.88 -17.24
CA ARG A 162 -14.92 17.72 -18.13
C ARG A 162 -14.88 19.14 -17.60
N LEU A 163 -14.36 20.04 -18.41
CA LEU A 163 -14.32 21.47 -18.12
C LEU A 163 -15.64 22.12 -18.53
N SER A 164 -16.22 22.88 -17.63
CA SER A 164 -17.52 23.57 -17.86
C SER A 164 -17.46 24.67 -18.94
N GLY A 165 -16.26 25.16 -19.26
CA GLY A 165 -16.02 26.11 -20.31
C GLY A 165 -16.10 25.57 -21.75
N ASP A 166 -16.09 24.22 -21.92
CA ASP A 166 -16.14 23.54 -23.22
C ASP A 166 -17.57 23.33 -23.78
N GLN A 167 -18.56 24.02 -23.28
CA GLN A 167 -19.84 24.08 -23.96
C GLN A 167 -19.68 25.02 -25.16
N LEU A 168 -19.20 24.43 -26.25
CA LEU A 168 -19.27 25.04 -27.56
C LEU A 168 -20.73 25.42 -27.89
N GLY A 169 -20.93 26.70 -28.13
CA GLY A 169 -22.16 27.19 -28.70
C GLY A 169 -22.38 26.71 -30.13
#